data_ec23baffacc9f657e9811db176b75526
#
_entry.id   ec23baffacc9f657e9811db176b75526
#
_cell.length_a   1.000
_cell.length_b   1.000
_cell.length_c   1.000
_cell.angle_alpha   90.00
_cell.angle_beta   90.00
_cell.angle_gamma   90.00
#
_symmetry.space_group_name_H-M   'P 1'
#
loop_
_entity.id
_entity.type
_entity.pdbx_description
1 polymer ?
#
loop_
_entity_poly.entity_id
_entity_poly.type
_entity_poly.pdbx_seq_one_letter_code
_entity_poly.pdbx_strand_id
1 'polypeptide(L)'
;ALSGPYLKEQTVQRLGQGAEIVILLDRSASMNENFAGRYFGGAAKESKIAIARDLLGDFIRRRKDDFFGMVSFSTAPIHVMPLTQDKTAILAAIDATRSRGRGVTNIAPGLAMALDYFQERPLTGSRVILLVSDGAARIDPETQSTLAQLFHQYKVMLYWVYLRDDRSLPLDSKPANANETTSPEYFLHQFFQSIGIPYQAFEAQNPEALQNVIDEIGRLENKPIQYTEKIARQSLVEYCYLLAISGILLLLIARYFELKSERHLFDSNSFSNR
;
A
#
# COMPACT_ATOMS: atom_id res chain seq x y z
N ALA A 1 -34.28 -4.25 24.49
CA ALA A 1 -33.56 -4.66 23.25
C ALA A 1 -33.02 -6.06 23.50
N LEU A 2 -33.59 -7.07 22.83
CA LEU A 2 -33.05 -8.43 22.83
C LEU A 2 -31.80 -8.43 21.92
N SER A 3 -30.63 -8.19 22.51
CA SER A 3 -29.39 -8.41 21.77
C SER A 3 -29.21 -9.91 21.63
N GLY A 4 -29.24 -10.42 20.40
CA GLY A 4 -28.98 -11.85 20.11
C GLY A 4 -27.60 -12.27 20.65
N PRO A 5 -27.37 -13.58 20.81
CA PRO A 5 -26.07 -14.08 21.24
C PRO A 5 -24.99 -13.71 20.23
N TYR A 6 -23.83 -13.29 20.72
CA TYR A 6 -22.67 -12.90 19.91
C TYR A 6 -21.37 -13.34 20.56
N LEU A 7 -20.38 -13.61 19.75
CA LEU A 7 -19.00 -13.74 20.21
C LEU A 7 -18.43 -12.35 20.47
N LYS A 8 -17.80 -12.17 21.65
CA LYS A 8 -17.16 -10.89 22.00
C LYS A 8 -16.05 -10.58 20.99
N GLU A 9 -15.86 -9.27 20.77
CA GLU A 9 -14.71 -8.76 20.05
C GLU A 9 -13.42 -9.33 20.65
N GLN A 10 -12.59 -9.91 19.79
CA GLN A 10 -11.30 -10.48 20.19
C GLN A 10 -10.20 -9.69 19.54
N THR A 11 -9.18 -9.39 20.32
CA THR A 11 -7.96 -8.76 19.86
C THR A 11 -6.92 -9.86 19.63
N VAL A 12 -6.55 -10.10 18.39
CA VAL A 12 -5.56 -11.11 18.02
C VAL A 12 -4.31 -10.44 17.49
N GLN A 13 -3.16 -10.82 18.03
CA GLN A 13 -1.87 -10.41 17.44
C GLN A 13 -1.58 -11.28 16.22
N ARG A 14 -1.38 -10.65 15.08
CA ARG A 14 -0.98 -11.33 13.84
C ARG A 14 0.38 -10.82 13.39
N LEU A 15 1.14 -11.69 12.73
CA LEU A 15 2.33 -11.31 11.99
C LEU A 15 1.86 -10.84 10.60
N GLY A 16 2.09 -9.57 10.30
CA GLY A 16 1.89 -9.04 8.96
C GLY A 16 2.89 -9.66 8.00
N GLN A 17 2.42 -10.13 6.87
CA GLN A 17 3.27 -10.59 5.79
C GLN A 17 3.18 -9.55 4.66
N GLY A 18 4.35 -9.04 4.26
CA GLY A 18 4.47 -8.05 3.20
C GLY A 18 4.31 -6.60 3.66
N ALA A 19 4.84 -5.71 2.83
CA ALA A 19 4.75 -4.26 2.98
C ALA A 19 3.68 -3.68 2.04
N GLU A 20 3.12 -2.53 2.40
CA GLU A 20 2.31 -1.70 1.52
C GLU A 20 3.21 -0.61 0.94
N ILE A 21 3.66 -0.78 -0.31
CA ILE A 21 4.65 0.08 -0.95
C ILE A 21 3.98 0.91 -2.05
N VAL A 22 3.93 2.23 -1.87
CA VAL A 22 3.50 3.17 -2.92
C VAL A 22 4.72 3.72 -3.62
N ILE A 23 4.88 3.38 -4.90
CA ILE A 23 5.91 3.93 -5.77
C ILE A 23 5.46 5.30 -6.23
N LEU A 24 6.24 6.33 -5.86
CA LEU A 24 6.05 7.70 -6.30
C LEU A 24 7.13 8.04 -7.32
N LEU A 25 6.79 7.91 -8.61
CA LEU A 25 7.74 8.04 -9.72
C LEU A 25 7.67 9.42 -10.36
N ASP A 26 8.80 10.09 -10.37
CA ASP A 26 9.00 11.35 -11.10
C ASP A 26 9.00 11.12 -12.61
N ARG A 27 8.21 11.92 -13.32
CA ARG A 27 8.11 11.95 -14.78
C ARG A 27 8.35 13.37 -15.33
N SER A 28 9.10 14.18 -14.61
CA SER A 28 9.56 15.49 -15.10
C SER A 28 10.50 15.34 -16.32
N ALA A 29 10.75 16.45 -16.99
CA ALA A 29 11.53 16.44 -18.23
C ALA A 29 12.98 15.98 -18.02
N SER A 30 13.58 16.27 -16.87
CA SER A 30 14.95 15.88 -16.49
C SER A 30 15.13 14.37 -16.39
N MET A 31 14.11 13.64 -16.01
CA MET A 31 14.13 12.17 -15.96
C MET A 31 14.35 11.48 -17.33
N ASN A 32 14.21 12.22 -18.44
CA ASN A 32 14.56 11.72 -19.78
C ASN A 32 16.07 11.79 -20.09
N GLU A 33 16.83 12.49 -19.27
CA GLU A 33 18.29 12.55 -19.39
C GLU A 33 18.92 11.25 -18.83
N ASN A 34 20.15 10.97 -19.25
CA ASN A 34 20.95 9.92 -18.62
C ASN A 34 21.66 10.48 -17.35
N PHE A 35 22.39 9.63 -16.63
CA PHE A 35 23.13 10.02 -15.43
C PHE A 35 24.29 11.00 -15.70
N ALA A 36 24.76 11.11 -16.94
CA ALA A 36 25.72 12.17 -17.35
C ALA A 36 25.04 13.50 -17.75
N GLY A 37 23.73 13.64 -17.51
CA GLY A 37 22.97 14.84 -17.82
C GLY A 37 22.78 15.08 -19.32
N ARG A 38 22.89 14.05 -20.15
CA ARG A 38 22.70 14.13 -21.61
C ARG A 38 21.31 13.66 -22.01
N TYR A 39 20.68 14.43 -22.87
CA TYR A 39 19.38 14.10 -23.44
C TYR A 39 19.50 13.28 -24.71
N PHE A 40 19.02 12.05 -24.72
CA PHE A 40 19.03 11.14 -25.87
C PHE A 40 17.67 10.97 -26.56
N GLY A 41 16.73 11.86 -26.32
CA GLY A 41 15.35 11.66 -26.79
C GLY A 41 14.61 10.59 -25.98
N GLY A 42 13.48 10.92 -25.44
CA GLY A 42 12.78 10.22 -24.35
C GLY A 42 12.35 8.76 -24.50
N ALA A 43 12.89 8.05 -25.50
CA ALA A 43 12.75 6.59 -25.66
C ALA A 43 14.09 5.85 -25.48
N ALA A 44 15.18 6.56 -25.14
CA ALA A 44 16.48 5.94 -24.97
C ALA A 44 16.48 5.03 -23.73
N LYS A 45 16.93 3.80 -23.90
CA LYS A 45 17.09 2.80 -22.83
C LYS A 45 18.04 3.28 -21.71
N GLU A 46 18.82 4.32 -21.94
CA GLU A 46 19.79 4.88 -21.02
C GLU A 46 19.26 6.07 -20.20
N SER A 47 18.00 6.46 -20.37
CA SER A 47 17.41 7.55 -19.55
C SER A 47 17.17 7.08 -18.12
N LYS A 48 17.32 8.02 -17.15
CA LYS A 48 17.07 7.74 -15.73
C LYS A 48 15.72 7.06 -15.50
N ILE A 49 14.66 7.53 -16.16
CA ILE A 49 13.31 6.94 -16.03
C ILE A 49 13.24 5.52 -16.61
N ALA A 50 13.92 5.24 -17.73
CA ALA A 50 13.90 3.89 -18.31
C ALA A 50 14.59 2.88 -17.38
N ILE A 51 15.77 3.23 -16.87
CA ILE A 51 16.53 2.40 -15.94
C ILE A 51 15.76 2.21 -14.62
N ALA A 52 15.21 3.29 -14.07
CA ALA A 52 14.40 3.22 -12.84
C ALA A 52 13.22 2.26 -13.01
N ARG A 53 12.49 2.31 -14.12
CA ARG A 53 11.37 1.40 -14.39
C ARG A 53 11.79 -0.05 -14.47
N ASP A 54 12.87 -0.34 -15.19
CA ASP A 54 13.36 -1.71 -15.35
C ASP A 54 13.74 -2.30 -13.98
N LEU A 55 14.47 -1.55 -13.16
CA LEU A 55 14.88 -1.97 -11.82
C LEU A 55 13.70 -2.08 -10.83
N LEU A 56 12.74 -1.15 -10.89
CA LEU A 56 11.49 -1.26 -10.11
C LEU A 56 10.68 -2.49 -10.53
N GLY A 57 10.64 -2.81 -11.82
CA GLY A 57 10.00 -4.03 -12.31
C GLY A 57 10.65 -5.29 -11.75
N ASP A 58 11.98 -5.34 -11.69
CA ASP A 58 12.72 -6.45 -11.09
C ASP A 58 12.50 -6.54 -9.58
N PHE A 59 12.49 -5.42 -8.89
CA PHE A 59 12.16 -5.33 -7.47
C PHE A 59 10.79 -5.93 -7.16
N ILE A 60 9.75 -5.55 -7.90
CA ILE A 60 8.38 -6.04 -7.72
C ILE A 60 8.31 -7.55 -7.99
N ARG A 61 8.98 -8.03 -9.05
CA ARG A 61 8.98 -9.47 -9.38
C ARG A 61 9.53 -10.34 -8.26
N ARG A 62 10.55 -9.86 -7.54
CA ARG A 62 11.20 -10.59 -6.44
C ARG A 62 10.41 -10.64 -5.15
N ARG A 63 9.45 -9.74 -4.93
CA ARG A 63 8.68 -9.62 -3.67
C ARG A 63 7.33 -10.30 -3.80
N LYS A 64 7.08 -11.33 -2.98
CA LYS A 64 5.90 -12.21 -3.17
C LYS A 64 4.64 -11.69 -2.48
N ASP A 65 4.77 -11.15 -1.29
CA ASP A 65 3.66 -10.91 -0.37
C ASP A 65 3.30 -9.42 -0.21
N ASP A 66 4.00 -8.54 -0.93
CA ASP A 66 3.81 -7.10 -0.83
C ASP A 66 2.65 -6.59 -1.69
N PHE A 67 2.03 -5.52 -1.20
CA PHE A 67 1.12 -4.69 -1.97
C PHE A 67 1.91 -3.55 -2.62
N PHE A 68 1.67 -3.34 -3.90
CA PHE A 68 2.25 -2.24 -4.64
C PHE A 68 1.18 -1.31 -5.17
N GLY A 69 1.33 -0.01 -4.95
CA GLY A 69 0.58 1.05 -5.60
C GLY A 69 1.52 1.95 -6.39
N MET A 70 0.98 2.77 -7.29
CA MET A 70 1.79 3.68 -8.08
C MET A 70 1.12 5.02 -8.28
N VAL A 71 1.85 6.06 -7.97
CA VAL A 71 1.60 7.45 -8.33
C VAL A 71 2.74 7.91 -9.22
N SER A 72 2.44 8.54 -10.33
CA SER A 72 3.44 9.27 -11.11
C SER A 72 3.20 10.76 -10.97
N PHE A 73 4.26 11.55 -10.98
CA PHE A 73 4.13 13.00 -10.88
C PHE A 73 5.10 13.74 -11.81
N SER A 74 4.74 14.96 -12.13
CA SER A 74 5.56 15.98 -12.77
C SER A 74 5.04 17.34 -12.31
N THR A 75 4.45 18.14 -13.16
CA THR A 75 3.72 19.38 -12.78
C THR A 75 2.49 19.08 -11.91
N ALA A 76 1.83 17.94 -12.17
CA ALA A 76 0.72 17.43 -11.37
C ALA A 76 0.86 15.91 -11.15
N PRO A 77 0.33 15.38 -10.04
CA PRO A 77 0.32 13.94 -9.80
C PRO A 77 -0.78 13.25 -10.61
N ILE A 78 -0.54 11.98 -10.90
CA ILE A 78 -1.47 11.07 -11.57
C ILE A 78 -1.55 9.79 -10.76
N HIS A 79 -2.75 9.41 -10.37
CA HIS A 79 -3.05 8.12 -9.79
C HIS A 79 -2.94 7.04 -10.88
N VAL A 80 -1.92 6.20 -10.82
CA VAL A 80 -1.66 5.20 -11.87
C VAL A 80 -2.27 3.85 -11.50
N MET A 81 -2.04 3.37 -10.29
CA MET A 81 -2.52 2.06 -9.82
C MET A 81 -2.74 2.08 -8.30
N PRO A 82 -3.91 1.66 -7.78
CA PRO A 82 -4.11 1.49 -6.36
C PRO A 82 -3.25 0.35 -5.79
N LEU A 83 -3.13 0.28 -4.46
CA LEU A 83 -2.41 -0.81 -3.79
C LEU A 83 -3.03 -2.17 -4.12
N THR A 84 -2.24 -3.05 -4.73
CA THR A 84 -2.62 -4.39 -5.19
C THR A 84 -1.48 -5.39 -5.01
N GLN A 85 -1.82 -6.67 -4.85
CA GLN A 85 -0.87 -7.79 -4.94
C GLN A 85 -0.75 -8.36 -6.37
N ASP A 86 -1.59 -7.87 -7.30
CA ASP A 86 -1.51 -8.28 -8.70
C ASP A 86 -0.26 -7.69 -9.37
N LYS A 87 0.78 -8.51 -9.43
CA LYS A 87 2.05 -8.12 -10.05
C LYS A 87 1.94 -7.84 -11.53
N THR A 88 1.04 -8.50 -12.22
CA THR A 88 0.83 -8.27 -13.65
C THR A 88 0.26 -6.88 -13.87
N ALA A 89 -0.71 -6.49 -13.05
CA ALA A 89 -1.31 -5.16 -13.12
C ALA A 89 -0.30 -4.04 -12.80
N ILE A 90 0.49 -4.17 -11.73
CA ILE A 90 1.48 -3.14 -11.37
C ILE A 90 2.62 -3.05 -12.37
N LEU A 91 3.09 -4.16 -12.93
CA LEU A 91 4.11 -4.16 -14.00
C LEU A 91 3.57 -3.51 -15.28
N ALA A 92 2.31 -3.76 -15.64
CA ALA A 92 1.65 -3.08 -16.76
C ALA A 92 1.49 -1.57 -16.49
N ALA A 93 1.20 -1.17 -15.24
CA ALA A 93 1.14 0.23 -14.83
C ALA A 93 2.49 0.94 -14.98
N ILE A 94 3.59 0.30 -14.58
CA ILE A 94 4.96 0.81 -14.81
C ILE A 94 5.24 0.94 -16.30
N ASP A 95 4.88 -0.06 -17.09
CA ASP A 95 5.05 -0.03 -18.54
C ASP A 95 4.24 1.09 -19.22
N ALA A 96 3.05 1.39 -18.74
CA ALA A 96 2.23 2.49 -19.24
C ALA A 96 2.89 3.87 -19.04
N THR A 97 3.88 3.98 -18.13
CA THR A 97 4.65 5.22 -17.94
C THR A 97 5.82 5.39 -18.91
N ARG A 98 5.93 4.58 -19.96
CA ARG A 98 7.00 4.66 -20.97
C ARG A 98 6.99 5.93 -21.81
N SER A 99 5.92 6.69 -21.81
CA SER A 99 5.87 7.96 -22.54
C SER A 99 6.91 8.94 -21.97
N ARG A 100 7.44 9.79 -22.86
CA ARG A 100 8.40 10.84 -22.50
C ARG A 100 7.91 11.65 -21.30
N GLY A 101 8.74 11.84 -20.29
CA GLY A 101 8.51 12.74 -19.17
C GLY A 101 8.34 14.20 -19.65
N ARG A 102 7.47 14.95 -19.01
CA ARG A 102 7.16 16.34 -19.34
C ARG A 102 6.90 17.15 -18.09
N GLY A 103 7.06 18.45 -18.20
CA GLY A 103 6.79 19.39 -17.11
C GLY A 103 7.94 19.50 -16.12
N VAL A 104 7.65 20.16 -15.02
CA VAL A 104 8.57 20.41 -13.91
C VAL A 104 8.31 19.47 -12.75
N THR A 105 9.28 19.32 -11.87
CA THR A 105 9.14 18.50 -10.66
C THR A 105 8.31 19.25 -9.62
N ASN A 106 7.10 18.75 -9.31
CA ASN A 106 6.24 19.24 -8.24
C ASN A 106 5.90 18.10 -7.30
N ILE A 107 6.71 17.91 -6.27
CA ILE A 107 6.71 16.72 -5.42
C ILE A 107 5.59 16.72 -4.37
N ALA A 108 5.21 17.89 -3.83
CA ALA A 108 4.28 17.99 -2.71
C ALA A 108 2.89 17.39 -3.02
N PRO A 109 2.22 17.72 -4.13
CA PRO A 109 0.96 17.06 -4.50
C PRO A 109 1.12 15.57 -4.76
N GLY A 110 2.30 15.14 -5.26
CA GLY A 110 2.63 13.73 -5.45
C GLY A 110 2.68 12.97 -4.14
N LEU A 111 3.36 13.53 -3.12
CA LEU A 111 3.43 12.97 -1.78
C LEU A 111 2.04 12.90 -1.13
N ALA A 112 1.25 13.98 -1.21
CA ALA A 112 -0.11 13.99 -0.68
C ALA A 112 -0.97 12.86 -1.30
N MET A 113 -0.95 12.73 -2.63
CA MET A 113 -1.67 11.66 -3.33
C MET A 113 -1.16 10.26 -2.94
N ALA A 114 0.15 10.09 -2.75
CA ALA A 114 0.71 8.81 -2.31
C ALA A 114 0.29 8.45 -0.86
N LEU A 115 0.19 9.44 0.02
CA LEU A 115 -0.27 9.26 1.39
C LEU A 115 -1.77 8.89 1.45
N ASP A 116 -2.61 9.41 0.55
CA ASP A 116 -4.03 9.07 0.46
C ASP A 116 -4.29 7.57 0.23
N TYR A 117 -3.34 6.83 -0.35
CA TYR A 117 -3.47 5.38 -0.53
C TYR A 117 -3.62 4.61 0.78
N PHE A 118 -3.21 5.21 1.90
CA PHE A 118 -3.25 4.58 3.22
C PHE A 118 -4.45 5.03 4.07
N GLN A 119 -5.27 5.98 3.59
CA GLN A 119 -6.33 6.64 4.38
C GLN A 119 -7.35 5.66 4.96
N GLU A 120 -7.87 4.74 4.15
CA GLU A 120 -8.94 3.81 4.55
C GLU A 120 -8.44 2.38 4.81
N ARG A 121 -7.12 2.18 4.84
CA ARG A 121 -6.56 0.85 5.00
C ARG A 121 -6.21 0.57 6.46
N PRO A 122 -6.51 -0.65 6.96
CA PRO A 122 -6.05 -1.07 8.28
C PRO A 122 -4.51 -1.21 8.27
N LEU A 123 -3.86 -0.89 9.39
CA LEU A 123 -2.41 -1.06 9.53
C LEU A 123 -2.08 -2.55 9.71
N THR A 124 -1.76 -3.23 8.62
CA THR A 124 -1.49 -4.67 8.59
C THR A 124 -0.02 -5.02 8.30
N GLY A 125 0.77 -4.05 7.88
CA GLY A 125 2.18 -4.21 7.54
C GLY A 125 2.92 -2.87 7.56
N SER A 126 4.19 -2.86 7.15
CA SER A 126 4.92 -1.62 6.96
C SER A 126 4.31 -0.83 5.79
N ARG A 127 4.21 0.48 5.98
CA ARG A 127 3.74 1.42 4.96
C ARG A 127 4.90 2.25 4.47
N VAL A 128 5.14 2.18 3.19
CA VAL A 128 6.31 2.79 2.56
C VAL A 128 5.90 3.63 1.36
N ILE A 129 6.42 4.85 1.30
CA ILE A 129 6.49 5.59 0.05
C ILE A 129 7.92 5.46 -0.48
N LEU A 130 8.05 4.89 -1.67
CA LEU A 130 9.29 4.81 -2.42
C LEU A 130 9.29 5.91 -3.48
N LEU A 131 9.88 7.06 -3.11
CA LEU A 131 10.05 8.20 -4.00
C LEU A 131 11.26 7.98 -4.89
N VAL A 132 11.07 8.05 -6.20
CA VAL A 132 12.14 7.98 -7.21
C VAL A 132 12.10 9.25 -8.03
N SER A 133 13.10 10.12 -7.87
CA SER A 133 13.17 11.44 -8.50
C SER A 133 14.62 11.88 -8.70
N ASP A 134 14.89 12.68 -9.73
CA ASP A 134 16.18 13.31 -9.98
C ASP A 134 16.23 14.79 -9.59
N GLY A 135 15.17 15.29 -8.95
CA GLY A 135 15.07 16.68 -8.53
C GLY A 135 14.06 16.90 -7.43
N ALA A 136 13.96 18.12 -7.01
CA ALA A 136 13.00 18.57 -6.02
C ALA A 136 12.46 19.98 -6.38
N ALA A 137 11.38 20.35 -5.70
CA ALA A 137 10.87 21.71 -5.74
C ALA A 137 10.68 22.21 -4.31
N ARG A 138 10.68 23.52 -4.17
CA ARG A 138 10.35 24.15 -2.91
C ARG A 138 8.93 23.77 -2.49
N ILE A 139 8.80 23.41 -1.22
CA ILE A 139 7.50 23.17 -0.57
C ILE A 139 7.30 24.31 0.44
N ASP A 140 6.16 25.00 0.37
CA ASP A 140 5.82 26.04 1.31
C ASP A 140 5.60 25.49 2.74
N PRO A 141 5.78 26.28 3.80
CA PRO A 141 5.72 25.82 5.19
C PRO A 141 4.35 25.23 5.60
N GLU A 142 3.25 25.71 5.05
CA GLU A 142 1.91 25.19 5.33
C GLU A 142 1.74 23.78 4.76
N THR A 143 2.16 23.59 3.52
CA THR A 143 2.19 22.27 2.87
C THR A 143 3.16 21.32 3.57
N GLN A 144 4.33 21.77 4.01
CA GLN A 144 5.26 20.96 4.81
C GLN A 144 4.61 20.47 6.10
N SER A 145 3.91 21.35 6.83
CA SER A 145 3.20 20.98 8.06
C SER A 145 2.11 19.95 7.80
N THR A 146 1.32 20.13 6.74
CA THR A 146 0.27 19.20 6.34
C THR A 146 0.83 17.82 5.98
N LEU A 147 1.91 17.77 5.18
CA LEU A 147 2.56 16.51 4.82
C LEU A 147 3.12 15.80 6.05
N ALA A 148 3.78 16.52 6.96
CA ALA A 148 4.30 15.95 8.21
C ALA A 148 3.18 15.30 9.03
N GLN A 149 2.04 15.96 9.17
CA GLN A 149 0.87 15.40 9.86
C GLN A 149 0.36 14.11 9.21
N LEU A 150 0.24 14.09 7.88
CA LEU A 150 -0.23 12.92 7.14
C LEU A 150 0.75 11.73 7.26
N PHE A 151 2.06 11.95 7.19
CA PHE A 151 3.07 10.92 7.42
C PHE A 151 2.93 10.28 8.80
N HIS A 152 2.77 11.09 9.84
CA HIS A 152 2.56 10.60 11.21
C HIS A 152 1.22 9.89 11.38
N GLN A 153 0.15 10.47 10.84
CA GLN A 153 -1.20 9.91 10.91
C GLN A 153 -1.27 8.51 10.30
N TYR A 154 -0.68 8.33 9.12
CA TYR A 154 -0.71 7.06 8.41
C TYR A 154 0.46 6.13 8.76
N LYS A 155 1.42 6.59 9.59
CA LYS A 155 2.62 5.83 10.01
C LYS A 155 3.43 5.33 8.81
N VAL A 156 3.68 6.22 7.86
CA VAL A 156 4.37 5.91 6.61
C VAL A 156 5.86 6.21 6.74
N MET A 157 6.69 5.26 6.29
CA MET A 157 8.12 5.45 6.10
C MET A 157 8.38 6.03 4.71
N LEU A 158 9.43 6.82 4.57
CA LEU A 158 9.82 7.41 3.30
C LEU A 158 11.23 6.96 2.90
N TYR A 159 11.33 6.32 1.76
CA TYR A 159 12.60 6.09 1.06
C TYR A 159 12.68 7.02 -0.14
N TRP A 160 13.71 7.82 -0.21
CA TRP A 160 13.98 8.68 -1.35
C TRP A 160 15.17 8.16 -2.14
N VAL A 161 14.93 7.65 -3.34
CA VAL A 161 15.96 7.30 -4.33
C VAL A 161 16.21 8.52 -5.19
N TYR A 162 17.26 9.24 -4.86
CA TYR A 162 17.69 10.45 -5.58
C TYR A 162 18.61 10.05 -6.74
N LEU A 163 18.14 10.27 -7.98
CA LEU A 163 18.87 9.96 -9.21
C LEU A 163 19.76 11.13 -9.58
N ARG A 164 20.91 11.20 -8.94
CA ARG A 164 21.87 12.30 -9.10
C ARG A 164 22.63 12.21 -10.41
N ASP A 165 22.76 13.32 -11.13
CA ASP A 165 23.68 13.46 -12.25
C ASP A 165 25.01 14.12 -11.81
N ASP A 166 25.99 14.17 -12.75
CA ASP A 166 27.31 14.72 -12.48
C ASP A 166 27.31 16.23 -12.14
N ARG A 167 26.22 16.93 -12.45
CA ARG A 167 26.06 18.38 -12.22
C ARG A 167 25.43 18.70 -10.86
N SER A 168 24.79 17.71 -10.26
CA SER A 168 24.04 17.86 -9.02
C SER A 168 24.93 17.63 -7.80
N LEU A 169 24.70 18.36 -6.72
CA LEU A 169 25.42 18.18 -5.46
C LEU A 169 24.86 16.98 -4.66
N PRO A 170 25.69 16.32 -3.83
CA PRO A 170 25.21 15.36 -2.85
C PRO A 170 24.20 15.99 -1.89
N LEU A 171 23.21 15.23 -1.43
CA LEU A 171 22.14 15.71 -0.54
C LEU A 171 22.66 16.27 0.79
N ASP A 172 23.76 15.68 1.31
CA ASP A 172 24.39 16.12 2.57
C ASP A 172 25.33 17.32 2.39
N SER A 173 25.62 17.72 1.16
CA SER A 173 26.53 18.83 0.88
C SER A 173 25.79 20.15 0.93
N LYS A 174 26.02 20.94 1.99
CA LYS A 174 25.47 22.29 2.08
C LYS A 174 26.07 23.18 1.01
N PRO A 175 25.29 23.71 0.05
CA PRO A 175 25.79 24.63 -0.97
C PRO A 175 26.27 25.93 -0.35
N ALA A 176 27.34 26.55 -0.92
CA ALA A 176 27.93 27.80 -0.42
C ALA A 176 26.92 28.97 -0.37
N ASN A 177 26.04 29.04 -1.36
CA ASN A 177 24.96 30.02 -1.48
C ASN A 177 23.59 29.29 -1.44
N ALA A 178 23.39 28.47 -0.42
CA ALA A 178 22.19 27.66 -0.30
C ALA A 178 20.95 28.55 -0.08
N ASN A 179 20.03 28.50 -1.00
CA ASN A 179 18.66 28.95 -0.80
C ASN A 179 17.71 27.89 -1.40
N GLU A 180 16.45 27.92 -0.98
CA GLU A 180 15.45 26.93 -1.39
C GLU A 180 15.19 26.87 -2.90
N THR A 181 15.54 27.92 -3.62
CA THR A 181 15.36 28.01 -5.07
C THR A 181 16.54 27.42 -5.85
N THR A 182 17.76 27.59 -5.34
CA THR A 182 18.98 27.15 -6.03
C THR A 182 19.44 25.75 -5.64
N SER A 183 18.93 25.22 -4.53
CA SER A 183 19.33 23.91 -4.00
C SER A 183 18.11 23.22 -3.34
N PRO A 184 17.00 23.05 -4.08
CA PRO A 184 15.76 22.55 -3.50
C PRO A 184 15.91 21.12 -2.98
N GLU A 185 16.78 20.30 -3.54
CA GLU A 185 17.05 18.92 -3.09
C GLU A 185 17.62 18.89 -1.68
N TYR A 186 18.58 19.78 -1.38
CA TYR A 186 19.16 19.91 -0.05
C TYR A 186 18.10 20.28 0.99
N PHE A 187 17.26 21.27 0.71
CA PHE A 187 16.21 21.72 1.63
C PHE A 187 15.09 20.68 1.78
N LEU A 188 14.75 19.98 0.71
CA LEU A 188 13.79 18.87 0.77
C LEU A 188 14.32 17.72 1.64
N HIS A 189 15.61 17.39 1.51
CA HIS A 189 16.27 16.40 2.35
C HIS A 189 16.22 16.80 3.83
N GLN A 190 16.56 18.05 4.15
CA GLN A 190 16.46 18.59 5.51
C GLN A 190 15.02 18.56 6.05
N PHE A 191 14.04 18.87 5.22
CA PHE A 191 12.63 18.77 5.59
C PHE A 191 12.25 17.33 5.95
N PHE A 192 12.58 16.36 5.12
CA PHE A 192 12.27 14.95 5.40
C PHE A 192 12.95 14.44 6.67
N GLN A 193 14.18 14.85 6.95
CA GLN A 193 14.88 14.55 8.20
C GLN A 193 14.16 15.17 9.41
N SER A 194 13.58 16.35 9.25
CA SER A 194 12.93 17.10 10.34
C SER A 194 11.54 16.57 10.71
N ILE A 195 10.87 15.81 9.85
CA ILE A 195 9.51 15.28 10.10
C ILE A 195 9.49 14.33 11.31
N GLY A 196 10.59 13.61 11.58
CA GLY A 196 10.64 12.64 12.70
C GLY A 196 9.97 11.29 12.40
N ILE A 197 9.82 10.94 11.13
CA ILE A 197 9.41 9.61 10.65
C ILE A 197 10.63 8.76 10.29
N PRO A 198 10.52 7.44 10.13
CA PRO A 198 11.56 6.65 9.50
C PRO A 198 11.77 7.13 8.05
N TYR A 199 12.92 7.75 7.81
CA TYR A 199 13.31 8.31 6.54
C TYR A 199 14.73 7.89 6.18
N GLN A 200 14.95 7.51 4.93
CA GLN A 200 16.27 7.25 4.40
C GLN A 200 16.36 7.74 2.95
N ALA A 201 17.39 8.51 2.66
CA ALA A 201 17.75 8.92 1.30
C ALA A 201 18.86 8.02 0.76
N PHE A 202 18.75 7.67 -0.50
CA PHE A 202 19.75 6.92 -1.25
C PHE A 202 20.11 7.70 -2.51
N GLU A 203 21.39 7.91 -2.75
CA GLU A 203 21.86 8.56 -3.97
C GLU A 203 22.32 7.50 -5.00
N ALA A 204 21.85 7.62 -6.22
CA ALA A 204 22.28 6.80 -7.34
C ALA A 204 22.79 7.67 -8.47
N GLN A 205 24.08 7.51 -8.84
CA GLN A 205 24.76 8.26 -9.90
C GLN A 205 24.93 7.47 -11.19
N ASN A 206 24.59 6.18 -11.16
CA ASN A 206 24.69 5.26 -12.28
C ASN A 206 23.71 4.09 -12.07
N PRO A 207 23.48 3.25 -13.09
CA PRO A 207 22.57 2.12 -13.00
C PRO A 207 22.94 1.10 -11.91
N GLU A 208 24.22 0.84 -11.70
CA GLU A 208 24.71 -0.12 -10.69
C GLU A 208 24.43 0.39 -9.27
N ALA A 209 24.66 1.68 -9.02
CA ALA A 209 24.31 2.31 -7.73
C ALA A 209 22.80 2.22 -7.47
N LEU A 210 21.97 2.48 -8.47
CA LEU A 210 20.52 2.37 -8.36
C LEU A 210 20.09 0.92 -8.09
N GLN A 211 20.71 -0.07 -8.74
CA GLN A 211 20.43 -1.49 -8.45
C GLN A 211 20.75 -1.83 -6.99
N ASN A 212 21.90 -1.38 -6.48
CA ASN A 212 22.31 -1.63 -5.10
C ASN A 212 21.33 -1.00 -4.10
N VAL A 213 20.85 0.21 -4.36
CA VAL A 213 19.82 0.90 -3.55
C VAL A 213 18.53 0.12 -3.51
N ILE A 214 18.04 -0.32 -4.66
CA ILE A 214 16.79 -1.12 -4.75
C ILE A 214 16.92 -2.45 -4.00
N ASP A 215 18.08 -3.10 -4.09
CA ASP A 215 18.36 -4.35 -3.38
C ASP A 215 18.45 -4.13 -1.84
N GLU A 216 18.98 -2.99 -1.41
CA GLU A 216 19.02 -2.62 0.01
C GLU A 216 17.62 -2.36 0.57
N ILE A 217 16.80 -1.58 -0.12
CA ILE A 217 15.39 -1.35 0.25
C ILE A 217 14.66 -2.70 0.33
N GLY A 218 14.90 -3.60 -0.61
CA GLY A 218 14.35 -4.96 -0.59
C GLY A 218 14.71 -5.74 0.67
N ARG A 219 15.91 -5.55 1.22
CA ARG A 219 16.33 -6.19 2.49
C ARG A 219 15.71 -5.54 3.72
N LEU A 220 15.56 -4.21 3.73
CA LEU A 220 15.00 -3.48 4.85
C LEU A 220 13.53 -3.83 5.09
N GLU A 221 12.74 -3.98 4.02
CA GLU A 221 11.30 -4.20 4.09
C GLU A 221 10.87 -5.67 4.21
N ASN A 222 11.81 -6.61 4.35
CA ASN A 222 11.50 -8.03 4.53
C ASN A 222 11.21 -8.42 6.00
N LYS A 223 11.11 -7.46 6.91
CA LYS A 223 10.88 -7.76 8.34
C LYS A 223 9.39 -7.90 8.62
N PRO A 224 8.94 -9.01 9.24
CA PRO A 224 7.54 -9.17 9.63
C PRO A 224 7.18 -8.14 10.71
N ILE A 225 6.05 -7.48 10.55
CA ILE A 225 5.50 -6.55 11.54
C ILE A 225 4.40 -7.25 12.32
N GLN A 226 4.45 -7.12 13.67
CA GLN A 226 3.34 -7.53 14.52
C GLN A 226 2.27 -6.44 14.52
N TYR A 227 1.06 -6.81 14.15
CA TYR A 227 -0.09 -5.92 14.25
C TYR A 227 -1.22 -6.56 15.02
N THR A 228 -2.05 -5.72 15.58
CA THR A 228 -3.20 -6.13 16.37
C THR A 228 -4.47 -5.99 15.53
N GLU A 229 -5.07 -7.12 15.18
CA GLU A 229 -6.36 -7.15 14.49
C GLU A 229 -7.50 -7.28 15.49
N LYS A 230 -8.49 -6.42 15.37
CA LYS A 230 -9.74 -6.52 16.11
C LYS A 230 -10.74 -7.30 15.29
N ILE A 231 -11.01 -8.53 15.69
CA ILE A 231 -12.05 -9.34 15.07
C ILE A 231 -13.40 -8.79 15.55
N ALA A 232 -14.20 -8.30 14.61
CA ALA A 232 -15.52 -7.77 14.90
C ALA A 232 -16.44 -8.83 15.52
N ARG A 233 -17.42 -8.39 16.31
CA ARG A 233 -18.44 -9.26 16.91
C ARG A 233 -19.12 -10.10 15.84
N GLN A 234 -19.09 -11.41 16.01
CA GLN A 234 -19.85 -12.32 15.16
C GLN A 234 -21.21 -12.63 15.79
N SER A 235 -22.27 -12.42 15.03
CA SER A 235 -23.63 -12.77 15.45
C SER A 235 -23.82 -14.29 15.38
N LEU A 236 -24.27 -14.89 16.46
CA LEU A 236 -24.63 -16.31 16.53
C LEU A 236 -26.13 -16.56 16.29
N VAL A 237 -26.87 -15.52 15.93
CA VAL A 237 -28.33 -15.55 15.77
C VAL A 237 -28.76 -16.60 14.74
N GLU A 238 -28.05 -16.74 13.63
CA GLU A 238 -28.33 -17.73 12.59
C GLU A 238 -28.27 -19.17 13.13
N TYR A 239 -27.26 -19.49 13.92
CA TYR A 239 -27.11 -20.81 14.55
C TYR A 239 -28.23 -21.09 15.55
N CYS A 240 -28.68 -20.07 16.29
CA CYS A 240 -29.80 -20.20 17.20
C CYS A 240 -31.13 -20.46 16.46
N TYR A 241 -31.35 -19.81 15.32
CA TYR A 241 -32.51 -20.12 14.49
C TYR A 241 -32.47 -21.52 13.91
N LEU A 242 -31.33 -22.02 13.43
CA LEU A 242 -31.18 -23.39 12.95
C LEU A 242 -31.47 -24.39 14.06
N LEU A 243 -31.00 -24.15 15.28
CA LEU A 243 -31.26 -25.00 16.45
C LEU A 243 -32.77 -25.00 16.83
N ALA A 244 -33.41 -23.83 16.80
CA ALA A 244 -34.83 -23.72 17.07
C ALA A 244 -35.70 -24.47 16.01
N ILE A 245 -35.37 -24.32 14.73
CA ILE A 245 -36.06 -24.98 13.64
C ILE A 245 -35.89 -26.51 13.75
N SER A 246 -34.69 -27.00 14.05
CA SER A 246 -34.44 -28.44 14.23
C SER A 246 -35.21 -29.00 15.43
N GLY A 247 -35.31 -28.25 16.52
CA GLY A 247 -36.13 -28.65 17.69
C GLY A 247 -37.60 -28.73 17.36
N ILE A 248 -38.16 -27.77 16.64
CA ILE A 248 -39.57 -27.79 16.19
C ILE A 248 -39.81 -28.97 15.27
N LEU A 249 -38.87 -29.28 14.35
CA LEU A 249 -39.01 -30.42 13.43
C LEU A 249 -39.02 -31.74 14.18
N LEU A 250 -38.17 -31.90 15.21
CA LEU A 250 -38.17 -33.09 16.06
C LEU A 250 -39.47 -33.26 16.84
N LEU A 251 -40.03 -32.17 17.38
CA LEU A 251 -41.34 -32.21 18.05
C LEU A 251 -42.48 -32.59 17.10
N LEU A 252 -42.49 -32.09 15.88
CA LEU A 252 -43.46 -32.45 14.86
C LEU A 252 -43.36 -33.93 14.48
N ILE A 253 -42.14 -34.44 14.35
CA ILE A 253 -41.91 -35.88 14.08
C ILE A 253 -42.41 -36.73 15.25
N ALA A 254 -42.09 -36.39 16.49
CA ALA A 254 -42.54 -37.09 17.67
C ALA A 254 -44.09 -37.13 17.73
N ARG A 255 -44.71 -35.97 17.49
CA ARG A 255 -46.21 -35.86 17.49
C ARG A 255 -46.83 -36.65 16.35
N TYR A 256 -46.18 -36.71 15.19
CA TYR A 256 -46.64 -37.56 14.08
C TYR A 256 -46.65 -39.07 14.45
N PHE A 257 -45.62 -39.54 15.12
CA PHE A 257 -45.53 -40.93 15.58
C PHE A 257 -46.56 -41.25 16.69
N GLU A 258 -46.81 -40.33 17.63
CA GLU A 258 -47.86 -40.49 18.62
C GLU A 258 -49.26 -40.67 17.96
N LEU A 259 -49.62 -39.74 17.07
CA LEU A 259 -50.87 -39.80 16.33
C LEU A 259 -51.04 -41.08 15.48
N LYS A 260 -49.95 -41.57 14.90
CA LYS A 260 -49.95 -42.82 14.16
C LYS A 260 -50.14 -44.04 15.07
N SER A 261 -49.53 -44.02 16.26
CA SER A 261 -49.70 -45.08 17.28
C SER A 261 -51.15 -45.12 17.81
N GLU A 262 -51.75 -43.98 18.11
CA GLU A 262 -53.16 -43.90 18.55
C GLU A 262 -54.13 -44.41 17.49
N ARG A 263 -53.89 -44.11 16.20
CA ARG A 263 -54.74 -44.69 15.11
C ARG A 263 -54.67 -46.22 15.04
N HIS A 264 -53.48 -46.78 15.19
CA HIS A 264 -53.30 -48.24 15.20
C HIS A 264 -54.00 -48.90 16.38
N LEU A 265 -54.07 -48.29 17.55
CA LEU A 265 -54.80 -48.78 18.71
C LEU A 265 -56.32 -48.68 18.52
N PHE A 266 -56.81 -47.68 17.84
CA PHE A 266 -58.21 -47.47 17.52
C PHE A 266 -58.67 -48.54 16.48
N ASP A 267 -57.91 -48.78 15.45
CA ASP A 267 -58.23 -49.85 14.40
C ASP A 267 -58.23 -51.26 15.00
N SER A 268 -57.28 -51.54 15.91
CA SER A 268 -57.19 -52.87 16.55
C SER A 268 -58.39 -53.15 17.48
N ASN A 269 -58.92 -52.15 18.15
CA ASN A 269 -60.10 -52.27 19.01
C ASN A 269 -61.43 -52.38 18.24
N SER A 270 -61.50 -51.90 17.00
CA SER A 270 -62.70 -52.02 16.15
C SER A 270 -62.86 -53.44 15.55
N PHE A 271 -61.80 -54.23 15.48
CA PHE A 271 -61.85 -55.60 15.01
C PHE A 271 -62.15 -56.64 16.13
N SER A 272 -62.11 -56.28 17.42
CA SER A 272 -62.36 -57.21 18.52
C SER A 272 -63.86 -57.26 18.96
N ASN A 273 -64.71 -56.43 18.35
CA ASN A 273 -66.14 -56.30 18.70
C ASN A 273 -67.08 -56.72 17.54
N ARG A 274 -66.66 -57.70 16.71
CA ARG A 274 -67.57 -58.35 15.77
C ARG A 274 -67.60 -59.87 16.00
#